data_974107afc1bd9c50c1107ceeac0683da
#
_entry.id   974107afc1bd9c50c1107ceeac0683da
#
_cell.length_a   1.000
_cell.length_b   1.000
_cell.length_c   1.000
_cell.angle_alpha   90.00
_cell.angle_beta   90.00
_cell.angle_gamma   90.00
#
_symmetry.space_group_name_H-M   'P 1'
#
loop_
_entity.id
_entity.type
_entity.pdbx_description
1 polymer ?
#
loop_
_entity_poly.entity_id
_entity_poly.type
_entity_poly.pdbx_seq_one_letter_code
_entity_poly.pdbx_strand_id
1 'polypeptide(L)'
;MRLLPSLHPMDVAMASTRLYSSLPVVGKHLEPFAGLTAMMMYGGHYAPTALRGMLTRRVGVGPEAAAPADAAGEATATGHRLPPYLRFRAQRQRCLYRSSVRYGNHPAQLLDVWRLPDLPPDAPVLLFVPGGAWVQGSRVMQGHTLLHHLVKKGWVCLTMDYRVSPVHRWPRHIQDVNAAIAWARANVDKFGGDRDFVTVAGCSAGGHLAALAGLTPGEPAFRGELSEDADTSVDAVVGIYGRYDWQDRSTPMRANFQNFLERVVVGRRQSRHPEIFRAASPMARMHQDAPPFFLIHGEQDTIIPVGEARHFHEKLRAVSRNTVQYSEIPRAGHGFDLVDSSHARRCAVEVANFLCEVHDRRAVASHVAAG
;
A
#
# COMPACT_ATOMS: atom_id res chain seq x y z
N MET A 1 -38.69 -5.20 -20.00
CA MET A 1 -37.62 -5.05 -19.00
C MET A 1 -36.35 -4.62 -19.74
N ARG A 2 -36.06 -3.31 -19.83
CA ARG A 2 -34.83 -2.78 -20.50
C ARG A 2 -33.68 -3.02 -19.58
N LEU A 3 -32.71 -3.85 -20.01
CA LEU A 3 -31.44 -4.05 -19.34
C LEU A 3 -30.70 -2.69 -19.30
N LEU A 4 -30.44 -2.19 -18.11
CA LEU A 4 -29.54 -1.07 -17.90
C LEU A 4 -28.17 -1.44 -18.50
N PRO A 5 -27.56 -0.59 -19.32
CA PRO A 5 -26.22 -0.85 -19.82
C PRO A 5 -25.29 -1.01 -18.61
N SER A 6 -24.52 -2.08 -18.59
CA SER A 6 -23.48 -2.32 -17.58
C SER A 6 -22.51 -1.16 -17.63
N LEU A 7 -22.58 -0.27 -16.64
CA LEU A 7 -21.60 0.82 -16.51
C LEU A 7 -20.21 0.20 -16.45
N HIS A 8 -19.37 0.57 -17.40
CA HIS A 8 -17.98 0.15 -17.41
C HIS A 8 -17.30 0.73 -16.16
N PRO A 9 -16.44 -0.03 -15.44
CA PRO A 9 -15.76 0.47 -14.25
C PRO A 9 -15.03 1.81 -14.47
N MET A 10 -14.56 2.07 -15.69
CA MET A 10 -13.98 3.34 -16.10
C MET A 10 -14.99 4.50 -16.05
N ASP A 11 -16.25 4.26 -16.40
CA ASP A 11 -17.28 5.29 -16.38
C ASP A 11 -17.64 5.66 -14.94
N VAL A 12 -17.63 4.69 -14.04
CA VAL A 12 -17.82 4.92 -12.59
C VAL A 12 -16.66 5.70 -12.00
N ALA A 13 -15.43 5.36 -12.37
CA ALA A 13 -14.24 6.10 -11.93
C ALA A 13 -14.21 7.53 -12.48
N MET A 14 -14.55 7.72 -13.75
CA MET A 14 -14.67 9.05 -14.37
C MET A 14 -15.82 9.87 -13.77
N ALA A 15 -16.93 9.23 -13.44
CA ALA A 15 -18.05 9.88 -12.77
C ALA A 15 -17.70 10.30 -11.34
N SER A 16 -17.04 9.45 -10.58
CA SER A 16 -16.53 9.79 -9.24
C SER A 16 -15.51 10.92 -9.29
N THR A 17 -14.60 10.88 -10.25
CA THR A 17 -13.61 11.95 -10.48
C THR A 17 -14.28 13.29 -10.82
N ARG A 18 -15.30 13.28 -11.70
CA ARG A 18 -16.09 14.48 -12.02
C ARG A 18 -16.90 14.99 -10.81
N LEU A 19 -17.42 14.10 -9.98
CA LEU A 19 -18.11 14.47 -8.74
C LEU A 19 -17.15 15.16 -7.76
N TYR A 20 -15.93 14.65 -7.58
CA TYR A 20 -14.91 15.29 -6.73
C TYR A 20 -14.43 16.63 -7.30
N SER A 21 -14.24 16.74 -8.61
CA SER A 21 -13.83 17.98 -9.26
C SER A 21 -14.91 19.05 -9.23
N SER A 22 -16.19 18.69 -9.07
CA SER A 22 -17.32 19.63 -8.98
C SER A 22 -17.53 20.22 -7.59
N LEU A 23 -16.80 19.75 -6.55
CA LEU A 23 -16.90 20.32 -5.21
C LEU A 23 -16.20 21.69 -5.14
N PRO A 24 -16.89 22.77 -4.69
CA PRO A 24 -16.42 24.15 -4.83
C PRO A 24 -15.08 24.48 -4.15
N VAL A 25 -14.73 23.76 -3.09
CA VAL A 25 -13.50 23.99 -2.29
C VAL A 25 -12.40 22.99 -2.66
N VAL A 26 -12.75 21.80 -3.11
CA VAL A 26 -11.83 20.68 -3.33
C VAL A 26 -11.53 20.49 -4.81
N GLY A 27 -12.49 20.80 -5.70
CA GLY A 27 -12.44 20.51 -7.12
C GLY A 27 -11.21 21.11 -7.83
N LYS A 28 -10.96 22.41 -7.69
CA LYS A 28 -9.84 23.11 -8.32
C LYS A 28 -8.45 22.61 -7.88
N HIS A 29 -8.36 21.97 -6.71
CA HIS A 29 -7.11 21.45 -6.15
C HIS A 29 -6.93 19.97 -6.40
N LEU A 30 -8.02 19.25 -6.68
CA LEU A 30 -7.99 17.83 -7.02
C LEU A 30 -7.98 17.58 -8.54
N GLU A 31 -8.29 18.59 -9.37
CA GLU A 31 -8.30 18.46 -10.83
C GLU A 31 -6.97 17.89 -11.40
N PRO A 32 -5.78 18.33 -10.94
CA PRO A 32 -4.52 17.69 -11.33
C PRO A 32 -4.37 16.24 -10.84
N PHE A 33 -5.11 15.87 -9.77
CA PHE A 33 -5.06 14.56 -9.12
C PHE A 33 -6.26 13.67 -9.50
N ALA A 34 -7.25 14.21 -10.19
CA ALA A 34 -8.38 13.46 -10.70
C ALA A 34 -7.92 12.43 -11.76
N GLY A 35 -6.99 12.82 -12.62
CA GLY A 35 -6.27 11.91 -13.50
C GLY A 35 -5.43 10.88 -12.75
N LEU A 36 -4.84 11.27 -11.62
CA LEU A 36 -4.08 10.41 -10.73
C LEU A 36 -4.96 9.31 -10.12
N THR A 37 -6.16 9.66 -9.66
CA THR A 37 -7.11 8.72 -9.08
C THR A 37 -7.62 7.71 -10.12
N ALA A 38 -7.95 8.18 -11.32
CA ALA A 38 -8.33 7.32 -12.44
C ALA A 38 -7.13 6.45 -12.88
N MET A 39 -5.91 6.98 -12.88
CA MET A 39 -4.68 6.28 -13.22
C MET A 39 -4.25 5.29 -12.14
N MET A 40 -4.43 5.61 -10.84
CA MET A 40 -4.25 4.70 -9.72
C MET A 40 -5.25 3.54 -9.75
N MET A 41 -6.52 3.80 -10.09
CA MET A 41 -7.54 2.74 -10.17
C MET A 41 -7.34 1.78 -11.35
N TYR A 42 -6.68 2.20 -12.43
CA TYR A 42 -6.62 1.43 -13.68
C TYR A 42 -5.21 1.21 -14.24
N GLY A 43 -4.17 1.58 -13.52
CA GLY A 43 -2.77 1.36 -13.94
C GLY A 43 -2.52 2.01 -15.31
N GLY A 44 -2.31 3.31 -15.35
CA GLY A 44 -2.31 4.14 -16.58
C GLY A 44 -1.38 3.75 -17.72
N HIS A 45 -0.57 2.71 -17.57
CA HIS A 45 0.26 2.15 -18.66
C HIS A 45 -0.41 0.97 -19.42
N TYR A 46 -1.51 0.40 -18.87
CA TYR A 46 -2.18 -0.75 -19.48
C TYR A 46 -3.43 -0.40 -20.29
N ALA A 47 -3.98 0.80 -20.12
CA ALA A 47 -5.14 1.23 -20.89
C ALA A 47 -4.91 1.23 -22.41
N PRO A 48 -3.76 1.73 -22.95
CA PRO A 48 -3.52 1.68 -24.39
C PRO A 48 -3.31 0.27 -24.95
N THR A 49 -2.65 -0.62 -24.19
CA THR A 49 -2.38 -2.00 -24.62
C THR A 49 -3.61 -2.90 -24.54
N ALA A 50 -4.43 -2.73 -23.49
CA ALA A 50 -5.70 -3.45 -23.39
C ALA A 50 -6.71 -2.97 -24.45
N LEU A 51 -6.75 -1.67 -24.74
CA LEU A 51 -7.60 -1.09 -25.79
C LEU A 51 -7.14 -1.50 -27.18
N ARG A 52 -5.82 -1.54 -27.43
CA ARG A 52 -5.24 -2.09 -28.68
C ARG A 52 -5.58 -3.56 -28.85
N GLY A 53 -5.44 -4.39 -27.81
CA GLY A 53 -5.79 -5.81 -27.86
C GLY A 53 -7.28 -6.08 -28.12
N MET A 54 -8.18 -5.19 -27.68
CA MET A 54 -9.62 -5.28 -28.00
C MET A 54 -9.94 -4.81 -29.42
N LEU A 55 -9.27 -3.79 -29.91
CA LEU A 55 -9.47 -3.25 -31.28
C LEU A 55 -8.87 -4.17 -32.34
N THR A 56 -7.71 -4.78 -32.09
CA THR A 56 -7.06 -5.70 -33.03
C THR A 56 -7.77 -7.05 -33.17
N ARG A 57 -8.59 -7.47 -32.18
CA ARG A 57 -9.43 -8.67 -32.30
C ARG A 57 -10.65 -8.48 -33.21
N ARG A 58 -10.99 -7.27 -33.62
CA ARG A 58 -12.11 -6.98 -34.53
C ARG A 58 -11.71 -6.75 -35.99
N VAL A 59 -10.43 -6.63 -36.29
CA VAL A 59 -9.93 -6.48 -37.64
C VAL A 59 -8.88 -7.58 -37.86
N GLY A 60 -9.28 -8.63 -38.58
CA GLY A 60 -8.39 -9.70 -38.96
C GLY A 60 -7.35 -9.19 -39.97
N VAL A 61 -6.14 -8.97 -39.50
CA VAL A 61 -4.95 -8.80 -40.36
C VAL A 61 -3.84 -9.66 -39.74
N GLY A 62 -3.31 -10.52 -40.57
CA GLY A 62 -2.43 -11.63 -40.27
C GLY A 62 -1.03 -11.30 -39.72
N PRO A 63 -0.18 -12.33 -39.60
CA PRO A 63 0.92 -12.35 -38.66
C PRO A 63 2.22 -11.78 -39.23
N GLU A 64 2.99 -11.07 -38.41
CA GLU A 64 4.44 -11.16 -38.37
C GLU A 64 5.05 -10.08 -37.45
N ALA A 65 5.63 -10.53 -36.36
CA ALA A 65 6.96 -10.15 -35.87
C ALA A 65 7.27 -10.93 -34.59
N ALA A 66 8.28 -11.76 -34.69
CA ALA A 66 8.77 -12.65 -33.65
C ALA A 66 9.24 -11.91 -32.40
N ALA A 67 8.80 -12.37 -31.24
CA ALA A 67 9.41 -12.04 -29.94
C ALA A 67 10.56 -13.02 -29.67
N PRO A 68 11.67 -12.58 -29.04
CA PRO A 68 12.75 -13.49 -28.68
C PRO A 68 12.30 -14.48 -27.59
N ALA A 69 12.65 -15.73 -27.83
CA ALA A 69 12.48 -16.84 -26.92
C ALA A 69 13.46 -16.69 -25.76
N ASP A 70 12.94 -16.58 -24.52
CA ASP A 70 13.60 -17.04 -23.29
C ASP A 70 12.58 -16.99 -22.15
N ALA A 71 11.76 -18.01 -22.06
CA ALA A 71 10.99 -18.40 -20.87
C ALA A 71 10.49 -19.85 -21.08
N ALA A 72 11.42 -20.80 -21.14
CA ALA A 72 11.10 -22.21 -20.97
C ALA A 72 11.05 -22.51 -19.48
N GLY A 73 9.87 -22.84 -18.97
CA GLY A 73 9.69 -23.32 -17.61
C GLY A 73 8.26 -23.15 -17.12
N GLU A 74 7.45 -24.22 -17.31
CA GLU A 74 6.08 -24.46 -16.83
C GLU A 74 4.93 -24.17 -17.80
N ALA A 75 4.90 -24.95 -18.87
CA ALA A 75 3.67 -25.22 -19.61
C ALA A 75 3.05 -26.54 -19.07
N THR A 76 2.04 -26.44 -18.21
CA THR A 76 0.98 -27.45 -18.10
C THR A 76 -0.24 -26.87 -17.41
N ALA A 77 -1.33 -26.96 -18.07
CA ALA A 77 -2.73 -26.74 -17.72
C ALA A 77 -3.37 -25.57 -18.51
N THR A 78 -3.93 -25.91 -19.66
CA THR A 78 -4.96 -25.16 -20.39
C THR A 78 -6.27 -25.09 -19.58
N GLY A 79 -6.24 -24.54 -18.38
CA GLY A 79 -7.41 -24.10 -17.66
C GLY A 79 -7.73 -22.68 -18.09
N HIS A 80 -8.94 -22.41 -18.56
CA HIS A 80 -9.46 -21.08 -18.85
C HIS A 80 -9.21 -20.18 -17.64
N ARG A 81 -8.19 -19.32 -17.71
CA ARG A 81 -7.86 -18.39 -16.62
C ARG A 81 -9.02 -17.41 -16.50
N LEU A 82 -9.70 -17.43 -15.36
CA LEU A 82 -10.75 -16.47 -15.05
C LEU A 82 -10.26 -15.04 -15.31
N PRO A 83 -11.10 -14.13 -15.82
CA PRO A 83 -10.80 -12.71 -15.92
C PRO A 83 -10.26 -12.16 -14.60
N PRO A 84 -9.38 -11.13 -14.59
CA PRO A 84 -8.75 -10.61 -13.38
C PRO A 84 -9.74 -10.28 -12.25
N TYR A 85 -10.89 -9.71 -12.60
CA TYR A 85 -11.96 -9.40 -11.65
C TYR A 85 -12.58 -10.64 -10.98
N LEU A 86 -12.82 -11.72 -11.77
CA LEU A 86 -13.39 -12.96 -11.22
C LEU A 86 -12.34 -13.70 -10.37
N ARG A 87 -11.07 -13.63 -10.74
CA ARG A 87 -9.96 -14.15 -9.91
C ARG A 87 -9.91 -13.43 -8.57
N PHE A 88 -9.98 -12.11 -8.59
CA PHE A 88 -10.03 -11.30 -7.38
C PHE A 88 -11.19 -11.69 -6.44
N ARG A 89 -12.42 -11.82 -6.98
CA ARG A 89 -13.56 -12.27 -6.18
C ARG A 89 -13.35 -13.66 -5.58
N ALA A 90 -12.84 -14.60 -6.37
CA ALA A 90 -12.57 -15.96 -5.90
C ALA A 90 -11.47 -16.00 -4.83
N GLN A 91 -10.42 -15.20 -4.98
CA GLN A 91 -9.35 -15.07 -3.98
C GLN A 91 -9.88 -14.45 -2.69
N ARG A 92 -10.66 -13.37 -2.80
CA ARG A 92 -11.30 -12.74 -1.65
C ARG A 92 -12.22 -13.71 -0.91
N GLN A 93 -13.07 -14.44 -1.59
CA GLN A 93 -13.98 -15.42 -0.98
C GLN A 93 -13.26 -16.54 -0.22
N ARG A 94 -12.07 -16.95 -0.68
CA ARG A 94 -11.28 -18.03 -0.06
C ARG A 94 -10.45 -17.59 1.14
N CYS A 95 -9.99 -16.36 1.15
CA CYS A 95 -9.01 -15.87 2.11
C CYS A 95 -9.59 -14.85 3.10
N LEU A 96 -10.71 -14.18 2.78
CA LEU A 96 -11.36 -13.25 3.68
C LEU A 96 -12.07 -14.02 4.79
N TYR A 97 -11.50 -13.96 5.99
CA TYR A 97 -12.04 -14.64 7.17
C TYR A 97 -13.09 -13.80 7.90
N ARG A 98 -12.81 -12.51 8.09
CA ARG A 98 -13.72 -11.58 8.76
C ARG A 98 -13.66 -10.21 8.09
N SER A 99 -14.79 -9.60 7.83
CA SER A 99 -14.87 -8.27 7.25
C SER A 99 -15.40 -7.25 8.26
N SER A 100 -14.96 -5.99 8.09
CA SER A 100 -15.46 -4.82 8.82
C SER A 100 -15.32 -4.93 10.34
N VAL A 101 -14.19 -5.46 10.80
CA VAL A 101 -13.82 -5.47 12.21
C VAL A 101 -13.44 -4.05 12.64
N ARG A 102 -14.00 -3.56 13.74
CA ARG A 102 -13.65 -2.24 14.28
C ARG A 102 -12.32 -2.29 15.02
N TYR A 103 -11.40 -1.38 14.67
CA TYR A 103 -10.16 -1.20 15.43
C TYR A 103 -10.13 0.11 16.23
N GLY A 104 -11.19 0.91 16.17
CA GLY A 104 -11.36 2.14 16.93
C GLY A 104 -12.82 2.60 16.95
N ASN A 105 -13.07 3.77 17.54
CA ASN A 105 -14.41 4.28 17.80
C ASN A 105 -15.05 4.97 16.58
N HIS A 106 -14.25 5.42 15.60
CA HIS A 106 -14.77 6.12 14.42
C HIS A 106 -15.32 5.12 13.38
N PRO A 107 -16.44 5.43 12.69
CA PRO A 107 -17.02 4.53 11.66
C PRO A 107 -16.08 4.13 10.53
N ALA A 108 -15.10 4.96 10.18
CA ALA A 108 -14.09 4.66 9.16
C ALA A 108 -12.93 3.79 9.70
N GLN A 109 -12.87 3.52 10.99
CA GLN A 109 -11.82 2.68 11.59
C GLN A 109 -12.23 1.20 11.52
N LEU A 110 -12.14 0.64 10.31
CA LEU A 110 -12.50 -0.73 9.99
C LEU A 110 -11.33 -1.46 9.35
N LEU A 111 -11.21 -2.75 9.65
CA LEU A 111 -10.28 -3.64 8.98
C LEU A 111 -10.95 -4.94 8.55
N ASP A 112 -10.36 -5.59 7.55
CA ASP A 112 -10.71 -6.94 7.12
C ASP A 112 -9.57 -7.89 7.51
N VAL A 113 -9.91 -9.08 8.02
CA VAL A 113 -8.97 -10.14 8.39
C VAL A 113 -8.95 -11.20 7.30
N TRP A 114 -7.77 -11.50 6.78
CA TRP A 114 -7.53 -12.48 5.73
C TRP A 114 -6.65 -13.60 6.28
N ARG A 115 -7.11 -14.84 6.17
CA ARG A 115 -6.36 -16.04 6.60
C ARG A 115 -6.96 -17.30 5.97
N LEU A 116 -6.23 -18.39 6.04
CA LEU A 116 -6.80 -19.71 5.74
C LEU A 116 -7.67 -20.19 6.93
N PRO A 117 -8.70 -21.03 6.67
CA PRO A 117 -9.52 -21.59 7.74
C PRO A 117 -8.71 -22.39 8.77
N ASP A 118 -7.83 -23.24 8.31
CA ASP A 118 -7.05 -24.20 9.12
C ASP A 118 -5.66 -23.66 9.48
N LEU A 119 -5.56 -22.35 9.77
CA LEU A 119 -4.29 -21.74 10.13
C LEU A 119 -3.89 -22.17 11.55
N PRO A 120 -2.64 -22.64 11.76
CA PRO A 120 -2.13 -22.88 13.12
C PRO A 120 -2.03 -21.57 13.91
N PRO A 121 -2.03 -21.63 15.27
CA PRO A 121 -1.82 -20.47 16.10
C PRO A 121 -0.44 -19.85 15.87
N ASP A 122 -0.27 -18.61 16.32
CA ASP A 122 0.97 -17.85 16.28
C ASP A 122 1.51 -17.61 14.85
N ALA A 123 0.59 -17.42 13.91
CA ALA A 123 0.93 -17.09 12.53
C ALA A 123 1.45 -15.64 12.44
N PRO A 124 2.51 -15.37 11.64
CA PRO A 124 2.99 -14.01 11.46
C PRO A 124 1.93 -13.09 10.86
N VAL A 125 1.98 -11.81 11.24
CA VAL A 125 0.94 -10.82 10.93
C VAL A 125 1.44 -9.72 10.02
N LEU A 126 0.66 -9.41 8.97
CA LEU A 126 0.84 -8.22 8.16
C LEU A 126 -0.36 -7.29 8.27
N LEU A 127 -0.14 -6.02 8.64
CA LEU A 127 -1.10 -4.94 8.45
C LEU A 127 -0.80 -4.21 7.14
N PHE A 128 -1.75 -4.19 6.21
CA PHE A 128 -1.63 -3.49 4.93
C PHE A 128 -2.40 -2.16 4.96
N VAL A 129 -1.68 -1.07 4.66
CA VAL A 129 -2.20 0.30 4.61
C VAL A 129 -2.39 0.72 3.14
N PRO A 130 -3.64 0.97 2.70
CA PRO A 130 -3.90 1.33 1.30
C PRO A 130 -3.40 2.73 0.96
N GLY A 131 -3.08 2.93 -0.33
CA GLY A 131 -2.78 4.23 -0.92
C GLY A 131 -4.03 5.05 -1.22
N GLY A 132 -3.84 6.22 -1.82
CA GLY A 132 -4.93 7.12 -2.25
C GLY A 132 -4.69 8.57 -1.87
N ALA A 133 -3.44 9.03 -1.88
CA ALA A 133 -3.04 10.42 -1.65
C ALA A 133 -3.62 11.03 -0.35
N TRP A 134 -3.86 10.22 0.68
CA TRP A 134 -4.47 10.61 1.97
C TRP A 134 -5.90 11.19 1.85
N VAL A 135 -6.51 11.19 0.66
CA VAL A 135 -7.86 11.69 0.40
C VAL A 135 -8.86 10.59 0.07
N GLN A 136 -8.33 9.42 -0.16
CA GLN A 136 -9.07 8.17 -0.30
C GLN A 136 -8.17 7.01 0.11
N GLY A 137 -8.72 5.83 0.10
CA GLY A 137 -8.04 4.57 0.41
C GLY A 137 -9.09 3.60 0.90
N SER A 138 -8.97 2.35 0.51
CA SER A 138 -9.96 1.36 0.89
C SER A 138 -9.32 -0.01 1.08
N ARG A 139 -9.63 -0.62 2.23
CA ARG A 139 -9.22 -1.99 2.57
C ARG A 139 -9.66 -3.05 1.55
N VAL A 140 -10.64 -2.71 0.69
CA VAL A 140 -11.18 -3.63 -0.31
C VAL A 140 -10.63 -3.43 -1.71
N MET A 141 -9.73 -2.45 -1.94
CA MET A 141 -9.31 -2.05 -3.29
C MET A 141 -7.87 -2.42 -3.65
N GLN A 142 -6.98 -2.60 -2.67
CA GLN A 142 -5.54 -2.70 -2.92
C GLN A 142 -4.89 -3.86 -2.18
N GLY A 143 -3.66 -4.22 -2.59
CA GLY A 143 -2.81 -5.20 -1.92
C GLY A 143 -3.19 -6.67 -2.14
N HIS A 144 -4.22 -6.98 -2.94
CA HIS A 144 -4.81 -8.32 -3.01
C HIS A 144 -3.84 -9.42 -3.45
N THR A 145 -2.96 -9.14 -4.42
CA THR A 145 -1.98 -10.11 -4.89
C THR A 145 -0.99 -10.46 -3.79
N LEU A 146 -0.52 -9.45 -3.04
CA LEU A 146 0.36 -9.62 -1.89
C LEU A 146 -0.34 -10.40 -0.75
N LEU A 147 -1.53 -9.94 -0.35
CA LEU A 147 -2.31 -10.57 0.72
C LEU A 147 -2.59 -12.04 0.44
N HIS A 148 -3.06 -12.35 -0.80
CA HIS A 148 -3.32 -13.72 -1.19
C HIS A 148 -2.05 -14.58 -1.17
N HIS A 149 -0.91 -14.01 -1.59
CA HIS A 149 0.37 -14.71 -1.57
C HIS A 149 0.81 -15.02 -0.14
N LEU A 150 0.73 -14.07 0.78
CA LEU A 150 1.10 -14.25 2.19
C LEU A 150 0.13 -15.19 2.94
N VAL A 151 -1.18 -15.06 2.72
CA VAL A 151 -2.18 -15.96 3.32
C VAL A 151 -1.91 -17.42 2.93
N LYS A 152 -1.52 -17.68 1.67
CA LYS A 152 -1.10 -19.03 1.24
C LYS A 152 0.17 -19.52 1.92
N LYS A 153 1.01 -18.64 2.41
CA LYS A 153 2.21 -18.93 3.20
C LYS A 153 1.92 -19.05 4.70
N GLY A 154 0.65 -19.02 5.11
CA GLY A 154 0.27 -19.19 6.51
C GLY A 154 0.27 -17.88 7.32
N TRP A 155 0.20 -16.72 6.69
CA TRP A 155 0.11 -15.42 7.37
C TRP A 155 -1.33 -15.04 7.68
N VAL A 156 -1.52 -14.31 8.78
CA VAL A 156 -2.70 -13.48 9.01
C VAL A 156 -2.43 -12.11 8.40
N CYS A 157 -3.28 -11.68 7.46
CA CYS A 157 -3.17 -10.37 6.87
C CYS A 157 -4.38 -9.51 7.25
N LEU A 158 -4.10 -8.27 7.61
CA LEU A 158 -5.10 -7.25 7.96
C LEU A 158 -5.06 -6.16 6.89
N THR A 159 -6.21 -5.74 6.36
CA THR A 159 -6.32 -4.54 5.53
C THR A 159 -7.19 -3.53 6.22
N MET A 160 -6.83 -2.25 6.19
CA MET A 160 -7.52 -1.23 6.96
C MET A 160 -8.09 -0.10 6.10
N ASP A 161 -9.19 0.49 6.54
CA ASP A 161 -9.56 1.85 6.17
C ASP A 161 -9.01 2.80 7.22
N TYR A 162 -8.76 4.04 6.86
CA TYR A 162 -8.37 5.12 7.77
C TYR A 162 -9.09 6.42 7.42
N ARG A 163 -9.21 7.33 8.36
CA ARG A 163 -9.81 8.64 8.14
C ARG A 163 -9.00 9.43 7.11
N VAL A 164 -9.68 10.08 6.16
CA VAL A 164 -9.06 10.72 4.99
C VAL A 164 -9.38 12.22 4.92
N SER A 165 -8.49 12.97 4.30
CA SER A 165 -8.63 14.40 4.01
C SER A 165 -9.65 14.65 2.89
N PRO A 166 -10.23 15.83 2.79
CA PRO A 166 -10.01 17.02 3.64
C PRO A 166 -10.84 17.03 4.93
N VAL A 167 -11.74 16.06 5.13
CA VAL A 167 -12.61 15.98 6.30
C VAL A 167 -11.79 15.71 7.56
N HIS A 168 -10.89 14.74 7.48
CA HIS A 168 -9.99 14.39 8.57
C HIS A 168 -8.54 14.67 8.14
N ARG A 169 -8.05 15.84 8.51
CA ARG A 169 -6.69 16.28 8.14
C ARG A 169 -5.61 15.65 8.99
N TRP A 170 -4.36 15.79 8.55
CA TRP A 170 -3.18 15.40 9.30
C TRP A 170 -3.22 15.93 10.75
N PRO A 171 -2.90 15.11 11.77
CA PRO A 171 -2.26 13.77 11.71
C PRO A 171 -3.25 12.58 11.80
N ARG A 172 -4.54 12.74 11.53
CA ARG A 172 -5.53 11.66 11.70
C ARG A 172 -5.19 10.36 10.96
N HIS A 173 -4.54 10.46 9.80
CA HIS A 173 -4.13 9.30 9.00
C HIS A 173 -3.16 8.39 9.77
N ILE A 174 -2.06 8.96 10.30
CA ILE A 174 -1.06 8.19 11.06
C ILE A 174 -1.60 7.74 12.43
N GLN A 175 -2.48 8.53 13.06
CA GLN A 175 -3.15 8.12 14.29
C GLN A 175 -4.00 6.87 14.09
N ASP A 176 -4.68 6.75 12.96
CA ASP A 176 -5.47 5.56 12.62
C ASP A 176 -4.59 4.35 12.30
N VAL A 177 -3.45 4.54 11.62
CA VAL A 177 -2.50 3.45 11.39
C VAL A 177 -1.94 2.94 12.71
N ASN A 178 -1.53 3.82 13.61
CA ASN A 178 -1.06 3.44 14.94
C ASN A 178 -2.14 2.75 15.76
N ALA A 179 -3.40 3.20 15.66
CA ALA A 179 -4.52 2.54 16.31
C ALA A 179 -4.76 1.12 15.76
N ALA A 180 -4.59 0.90 14.46
CA ALA A 180 -4.71 -0.42 13.87
C ALA A 180 -3.53 -1.34 14.25
N ILE A 181 -2.31 -0.82 14.38
CA ILE A 181 -1.15 -1.57 14.89
C ILE A 181 -1.39 -1.98 16.34
N ALA A 182 -1.76 -1.05 17.21
CA ALA A 182 -2.06 -1.34 18.61
C ALA A 182 -3.23 -2.34 18.75
N TRP A 183 -4.25 -2.21 17.92
CA TRP A 183 -5.33 -3.19 17.88
C TRP A 183 -4.84 -4.59 17.47
N ALA A 184 -3.94 -4.68 16.47
CA ALA A 184 -3.36 -5.96 16.06
C ALA A 184 -2.57 -6.59 17.19
N ARG A 185 -1.69 -5.84 17.86
CA ARG A 185 -0.95 -6.29 19.05
C ARG A 185 -1.86 -6.80 20.16
N ALA A 186 -3.03 -6.18 20.36
CA ALA A 186 -3.96 -6.54 21.44
C ALA A 186 -4.94 -7.68 21.08
N ASN A 187 -5.20 -7.95 19.79
CA ASN A 187 -6.36 -8.77 19.41
C ASN A 187 -6.10 -9.83 18.32
N VAL A 188 -4.97 -9.82 17.64
CA VAL A 188 -4.77 -10.68 16.46
C VAL A 188 -4.70 -12.18 16.81
N ASP A 189 -4.37 -12.53 18.04
CA ASP A 189 -4.43 -13.89 18.62
C ASP A 189 -5.82 -14.54 18.48
N LYS A 190 -6.90 -13.76 18.59
CA LYS A 190 -8.29 -14.20 18.36
C LYS A 190 -8.52 -14.69 16.91
N PHE A 191 -7.60 -14.36 16.03
CA PHE A 191 -7.61 -14.76 14.63
C PHE A 191 -6.47 -15.71 14.26
N GLY A 192 -5.74 -16.22 15.27
CA GLY A 192 -4.61 -17.13 15.09
C GLY A 192 -3.29 -16.45 14.70
N GLY A 193 -3.20 -15.13 14.83
CA GLY A 193 -1.97 -14.38 14.57
C GLY A 193 -1.10 -14.22 15.80
N ASP A 194 0.20 -14.13 15.59
CA ASP A 194 1.20 -13.81 16.61
C ASP A 194 1.14 -12.31 16.92
N ARG A 195 0.72 -11.97 18.14
CA ARG A 195 0.69 -10.57 18.61
C ARG A 195 2.09 -9.98 18.80
N ASP A 196 3.08 -10.83 18.96
CA ASP A 196 4.47 -10.42 19.16
C ASP A 196 5.21 -10.23 17.84
N PHE A 197 4.64 -10.66 16.70
CA PHE A 197 5.20 -10.44 15.38
C PHE A 197 4.20 -9.77 14.44
N VAL A 198 4.17 -8.44 14.47
CA VAL A 198 3.28 -7.61 13.65
C VAL A 198 4.11 -6.73 12.71
N THR A 199 3.92 -6.92 11.42
CA THR A 199 4.59 -6.15 10.37
C THR A 199 3.62 -5.19 9.68
N VAL A 200 4.14 -4.14 9.06
CA VAL A 200 3.32 -3.18 8.32
C VAL A 200 3.81 -3.03 6.88
N ALA A 201 2.88 -3.08 5.93
CA ALA A 201 3.14 -2.74 4.54
C ALA A 201 2.15 -1.69 4.06
N GLY A 202 2.54 -0.91 3.06
CA GLY A 202 1.60 0.02 2.43
C GLY A 202 2.09 0.50 1.08
N CYS A 203 1.16 1.00 0.27
CA CYS A 203 1.45 1.50 -1.07
C CYS A 203 1.15 3.01 -1.19
N SER A 204 1.97 3.76 -1.93
CA SER A 204 1.79 5.20 -2.18
C SER A 204 1.66 5.99 -0.86
N ALA A 205 0.54 6.66 -0.60
CA ALA A 205 0.23 7.30 0.68
C ALA A 205 0.29 6.31 1.86
N GLY A 206 -0.14 5.06 1.65
CA GLY A 206 -0.01 3.99 2.64
C GLY A 206 1.45 3.58 2.88
N GLY A 207 2.30 3.61 1.85
CA GLY A 207 3.74 3.38 1.98
C GLY A 207 4.44 4.45 2.80
N HIS A 208 4.01 5.70 2.66
CA HIS A 208 4.42 6.79 3.54
C HIS A 208 4.00 6.52 5.00
N LEU A 209 2.72 6.19 5.21
CA LEU A 209 2.18 5.96 6.56
C LEU A 209 2.83 4.74 7.24
N ALA A 210 3.06 3.65 6.49
CA ALA A 210 3.76 2.48 6.99
C ALA A 210 5.21 2.80 7.41
N ALA A 211 5.94 3.54 6.56
CA ALA A 211 7.31 3.96 6.87
C ALA A 211 7.36 4.87 8.10
N LEU A 212 6.43 5.83 8.19
CA LEU A 212 6.37 6.75 9.32
C LEU A 212 6.01 6.02 10.62
N ALA A 213 5.02 5.12 10.59
CA ALA A 213 4.64 4.31 11.77
C ALA A 213 5.84 3.51 12.31
N GLY A 214 6.59 2.83 11.42
CA GLY A 214 7.77 2.07 11.83
C GLY A 214 8.91 2.92 12.40
N LEU A 215 9.02 4.18 11.96
CA LEU A 215 10.05 5.11 12.43
C LEU A 215 9.63 5.94 13.66
N THR A 216 8.37 5.87 14.08
CA THR A 216 7.86 6.72 15.16
C THR A 216 6.96 5.93 16.14
N PRO A 217 7.39 4.73 16.62
CA PRO A 217 6.62 4.01 17.62
C PRO A 217 6.49 4.86 18.89
N GLY A 218 5.28 4.89 19.47
CA GLY A 218 5.02 5.62 20.72
C GLY A 218 5.05 7.16 20.60
N GLU A 219 5.20 7.74 19.39
CA GLU A 219 5.23 9.21 19.21
C GLU A 219 3.95 9.86 19.73
N PRO A 220 4.03 10.75 20.75
CA PRO A 220 2.83 11.33 21.37
C PRO A 220 1.92 12.09 20.41
N ALA A 221 2.48 12.80 19.42
CA ALA A 221 1.73 13.54 18.41
C ALA A 221 0.91 12.62 17.48
N PHE A 222 1.32 11.34 17.36
CA PHE A 222 0.70 10.33 16.50
C PHE A 222 -0.10 9.28 17.28
N ARG A 223 -0.21 9.41 18.59
CA ARG A 223 -0.96 8.49 19.44
C ARG A 223 -2.47 8.60 19.26
N GLY A 224 -2.99 9.80 19.06
CA GLY A 224 -4.43 10.04 18.91
C GLY A 224 -5.20 9.73 20.19
N GLU A 225 -6.12 8.75 20.10
CA GLU A 225 -6.99 8.31 21.22
C GLU A 225 -6.43 7.09 21.96
N LEU A 226 -5.23 6.62 21.60
CA LEU A 226 -4.58 5.49 22.25
C LEU A 226 -4.10 5.86 23.65
N SER A 227 -4.13 4.88 24.56
CA SER A 227 -3.52 4.97 25.88
C SER A 227 -1.99 5.10 25.78
N GLU A 228 -1.34 5.52 26.84
CA GLU A 228 0.11 5.74 26.86
C GLU A 228 0.92 4.46 26.73
N ASP A 229 0.38 3.36 27.20
CA ASP A 229 0.93 2.02 27.18
C ASP A 229 0.62 1.23 25.89
N ALA A 230 -0.15 1.80 24.98
CA ALA A 230 -0.49 1.13 23.72
C ALA A 230 0.76 0.89 22.86
N ASP A 231 1.04 -0.37 22.55
CA ASP A 231 2.16 -0.75 21.69
C ASP A 231 1.84 -0.47 20.22
N THR A 232 2.57 0.48 19.63
CA THR A 232 2.51 0.84 18.21
C THR A 232 3.77 0.45 17.45
N SER A 233 4.64 -0.37 18.05
CA SER A 233 5.84 -0.88 17.40
C SER A 233 5.50 -1.91 16.31
N VAL A 234 6.39 -2.06 15.34
CA VAL A 234 6.29 -3.07 14.28
C VAL A 234 7.63 -3.78 14.08
N ASP A 235 7.56 -5.06 13.72
CA ASP A 235 8.73 -5.93 13.57
C ASP A 235 9.40 -5.80 12.18
N ALA A 236 8.69 -5.31 11.19
CA ALA A 236 9.22 -4.95 9.88
C ALA A 236 8.30 -3.97 9.14
N VAL A 237 8.87 -3.24 8.20
CA VAL A 237 8.17 -2.26 7.35
C VAL A 237 8.40 -2.56 5.89
N VAL A 238 7.32 -2.51 5.09
CA VAL A 238 7.40 -2.56 3.63
C VAL A 238 6.78 -1.31 3.03
N GLY A 239 7.59 -0.50 2.34
CA GLY A 239 7.15 0.68 1.62
C GLY A 239 7.09 0.43 0.12
N ILE A 240 5.88 0.38 -0.46
CA ILE A 240 5.66 0.17 -1.89
C ILE A 240 5.38 1.52 -2.54
N TYR A 241 6.29 2.00 -3.39
CA TYR A 241 6.26 3.30 -4.09
C TYR A 241 5.74 4.46 -3.22
N GLY A 242 6.21 4.53 -1.97
CA GLY A 242 5.82 5.55 -0.99
C GLY A 242 6.46 6.91 -1.23
N ARG A 243 5.85 7.94 -0.67
CA ARG A 243 6.40 9.29 -0.58
C ARG A 243 7.09 9.47 0.77
N TYR A 244 8.41 9.68 0.80
CA TYR A 244 9.18 9.65 2.05
C TYR A 244 9.67 11.02 2.53
N ASP A 245 9.61 12.04 1.68
CA ASP A 245 9.98 13.41 2.05
C ASP A 245 8.84 14.42 1.83
N TRP A 246 8.28 14.94 2.93
CA TRP A 246 7.24 15.95 2.92
C TRP A 246 7.78 17.39 3.02
N GLN A 247 9.09 17.57 2.91
CA GLN A 247 9.71 18.89 3.00
C GLN A 247 10.23 19.37 1.64
N ASP A 248 10.48 18.45 0.72
CA ASP A 248 11.15 18.71 -0.54
C ASP A 248 10.27 19.45 -1.55
N ARG A 249 10.77 20.61 -2.00
CA ARG A 249 10.20 21.48 -3.04
C ARG A 249 11.17 21.70 -4.21
N SER A 250 12.23 20.91 -4.32
CA SER A 250 13.35 21.13 -5.23
C SER A 250 13.00 21.12 -6.73
N THR A 251 11.86 20.54 -7.09
CA THR A 251 11.37 20.53 -8.47
C THR A 251 9.94 21.07 -8.56
N PRO A 252 9.49 21.56 -9.73
CA PRO A 252 8.11 22.01 -9.91
C PRO A 252 7.07 20.95 -9.53
N MET A 253 7.31 19.69 -9.86
CA MET A 253 6.42 18.59 -9.50
C MET A 253 6.35 18.40 -7.98
N ARG A 254 7.49 18.43 -7.28
CA ARG A 254 7.54 18.33 -5.81
C ARG A 254 6.91 19.54 -5.14
N ALA A 255 7.12 20.73 -5.68
CA ALA A 255 6.46 21.96 -5.17
C ALA A 255 4.93 21.88 -5.34
N ASN A 256 4.43 21.40 -6.46
CA ASN A 256 2.99 21.21 -6.69
C ASN A 256 2.40 20.17 -5.73
N PHE A 257 3.12 19.07 -5.52
CA PHE A 257 2.70 18.06 -4.55
C PHE A 257 2.66 18.65 -3.12
N GLN A 258 3.64 19.44 -2.77
CA GLN A 258 3.71 20.12 -1.47
C GLN A 258 2.55 21.10 -1.28
N ASN A 259 2.18 21.83 -2.34
CA ASN A 259 0.99 22.71 -2.33
C ASN A 259 -0.31 21.91 -2.10
N PHE A 260 -0.41 20.70 -2.64
CA PHE A 260 -1.52 19.80 -2.36
C PHE A 260 -1.53 19.36 -0.89
N LEU A 261 -0.40 18.94 -0.33
CA LEU A 261 -0.30 18.61 1.09
C LEU A 261 -0.75 19.76 1.98
N GLU A 262 -0.25 20.97 1.71
CA GLU A 262 -0.61 22.18 2.48
C GLU A 262 -2.12 22.46 2.48
N ARG A 263 -2.76 22.37 1.32
CA ARG A 263 -4.14 22.82 1.14
C ARG A 263 -5.16 21.75 1.54
N VAL A 264 -4.89 20.50 1.18
CA VAL A 264 -5.86 19.41 1.28
C VAL A 264 -5.58 18.52 2.48
N VAL A 265 -4.34 18.05 2.62
CA VAL A 265 -4.00 17.01 3.61
C VAL A 265 -3.76 17.61 4.99
N VAL A 266 -2.94 18.65 5.07
CA VAL A 266 -2.53 19.28 6.34
C VAL A 266 -3.42 20.46 6.72
N GLY A 267 -3.78 21.30 5.75
CA GLY A 267 -4.52 22.54 5.98
C GLY A 267 -3.68 23.66 6.61
N ARG A 268 -2.35 23.54 6.53
CA ARG A 268 -1.37 24.52 7.02
C ARG A 268 -0.26 24.70 5.99
N ARG A 269 0.32 25.90 5.91
CA ARG A 269 1.46 26.19 5.03
C ARG A 269 2.76 25.75 5.67
N GLN A 270 3.61 25.05 4.92
CA GLN A 270 4.93 24.62 5.37
C GLN A 270 5.81 25.79 5.83
N SER A 271 5.72 26.94 5.14
CA SER A 271 6.50 28.13 5.50
C SER A 271 6.16 28.71 6.89
N ARG A 272 4.98 28.43 7.42
CA ARG A 272 4.53 28.87 8.74
C ARG A 272 4.56 27.76 9.80
N HIS A 273 4.55 26.51 9.37
CA HIS A 273 4.47 25.31 10.19
C HIS A 273 5.41 24.23 9.68
N PRO A 274 6.74 24.52 9.54
CA PRO A 274 7.71 23.54 9.02
C PRO A 274 7.82 22.29 9.90
N GLU A 275 7.56 22.44 11.20
CA GLU A 275 7.59 21.34 12.19
C GLU A 275 6.60 20.22 11.85
N ILE A 276 5.39 20.56 11.36
CA ILE A 276 4.37 19.58 10.96
C ILE A 276 4.89 18.71 9.81
N PHE A 277 5.45 19.34 8.79
CA PHE A 277 5.95 18.64 7.59
C PHE A 277 7.21 17.84 7.89
N ARG A 278 8.06 18.34 8.77
CA ARG A 278 9.23 17.61 9.27
C ARG A 278 8.80 16.37 10.07
N ALA A 279 7.86 16.52 11.00
CA ALA A 279 7.35 15.40 11.80
C ALA A 279 6.66 14.33 10.91
N ALA A 280 5.97 14.76 9.84
CA ALA A 280 5.30 13.90 8.88
C ALA A 280 6.24 13.26 7.84
N SER A 281 7.51 13.63 7.79
CA SER A 281 8.46 13.16 6.79
C SER A 281 9.26 11.94 7.31
N PRO A 282 9.06 10.71 6.79
CA PRO A 282 9.90 9.57 7.13
C PRO A 282 11.40 9.86 7.00
N MET A 283 11.79 10.64 5.97
CA MET A 283 13.17 11.08 5.75
C MET A 283 13.77 11.83 6.95
N ALA A 284 12.96 12.58 7.70
CA ALA A 284 13.38 13.33 8.87
C ALA A 284 13.30 12.55 10.19
N ARG A 285 12.78 11.32 10.14
CA ARG A 285 12.53 10.46 11.31
C ARG A 285 13.42 9.22 11.36
N MET A 286 14.39 9.09 10.47
CA MET A 286 15.35 7.99 10.44
C MET A 286 16.19 7.95 11.70
N HIS A 287 16.41 6.74 12.24
CA HIS A 287 17.25 6.50 13.41
C HIS A 287 17.89 5.10 13.36
N GLN A 288 18.89 4.88 14.18
CA GLN A 288 19.68 3.64 14.17
C GLN A 288 18.89 2.38 14.56
N ASP A 289 17.84 2.54 15.36
CA ASP A 289 17.00 1.45 15.87
C ASP A 289 15.71 1.28 15.03
N ALA A 290 15.67 1.83 13.80
CA ALA A 290 14.58 1.58 12.86
C ALA A 290 14.42 0.06 12.65
N PRO A 291 13.18 -0.47 12.58
CA PRO A 291 12.97 -1.90 12.30
C PRO A 291 13.54 -2.29 10.94
N PRO A 292 13.63 -3.58 10.61
CA PRO A 292 13.93 -4.01 9.24
C PRO A 292 12.99 -3.36 8.22
N PHE A 293 13.55 -2.83 7.12
CA PHE A 293 12.82 -2.15 6.04
C PHE A 293 13.02 -2.84 4.70
N PHE A 294 11.95 -2.95 3.93
CA PHE A 294 12.01 -3.24 2.51
C PHE A 294 11.28 -2.15 1.72
N LEU A 295 11.99 -1.53 0.79
CA LEU A 295 11.44 -0.52 -0.10
C LEU A 295 11.38 -1.09 -1.51
N ILE A 296 10.21 -1.00 -2.15
CA ILE A 296 10.01 -1.47 -3.52
C ILE A 296 9.34 -0.40 -4.36
N HIS A 297 9.85 -0.14 -5.56
CA HIS A 297 9.39 0.98 -6.39
C HIS A 297 9.36 0.58 -7.87
N GLY A 298 8.43 1.18 -8.63
CA GLY A 298 8.38 1.02 -10.07
C GLY A 298 9.42 1.93 -10.75
N GLU A 299 10.25 1.38 -11.63
CA GLU A 299 11.31 2.11 -12.33
C GLU A 299 10.77 3.33 -13.11
N GLN A 300 9.57 3.19 -13.71
CA GLN A 300 8.95 4.22 -14.54
C GLN A 300 7.81 4.95 -13.82
N ASP A 301 7.88 5.09 -12.50
CA ASP A 301 6.90 5.84 -11.73
C ASP A 301 6.97 7.34 -12.05
N THR A 302 5.92 7.84 -12.70
CA THR A 302 5.79 9.25 -13.09
C THR A 302 5.07 10.11 -12.06
N ILE A 303 4.56 9.49 -10.98
CA ILE A 303 3.81 10.17 -9.92
C ILE A 303 4.72 10.46 -8.73
N ILE A 304 5.43 9.43 -8.26
CA ILE A 304 6.47 9.54 -7.24
C ILE A 304 7.76 9.03 -7.90
N PRO A 305 8.67 9.91 -8.32
CA PRO A 305 9.88 9.50 -9.00
C PRO A 305 10.68 8.49 -8.18
N VAL A 306 11.14 7.42 -8.82
CA VAL A 306 11.91 6.33 -8.19
C VAL A 306 13.13 6.81 -7.40
N GLY A 307 13.72 7.94 -7.79
CA GLY A 307 14.83 8.59 -7.08
C GLY A 307 14.52 8.92 -5.63
N GLU A 308 13.24 9.09 -5.27
CA GLU A 308 12.86 9.34 -3.88
C GLU A 308 13.04 8.09 -3.01
N ALA A 309 12.66 6.93 -3.50
CA ALA A 309 12.87 5.67 -2.79
C ALA A 309 14.36 5.30 -2.72
N ARG A 310 15.14 5.55 -3.79
CA ARG A 310 16.61 5.36 -3.78
C ARG A 310 17.26 6.21 -2.68
N HIS A 311 16.92 7.48 -2.65
CA HIS A 311 17.48 8.42 -1.66
C HIS A 311 17.11 8.07 -0.22
N PHE A 312 15.85 7.69 0.02
CA PHE A 312 15.40 7.24 1.33
C PHE A 312 16.11 5.94 1.75
N HIS A 313 16.24 4.97 0.84
CA HIS A 313 16.97 3.73 1.07
C HIS A 313 18.43 3.99 1.46
N GLU A 314 19.16 4.77 0.65
CA GLU A 314 20.57 5.09 0.90
C GLU A 314 20.78 5.71 2.29
N LYS A 315 19.95 6.70 2.63
CA LYS A 315 20.06 7.38 3.92
C LYS A 315 19.66 6.49 5.10
N LEU A 316 18.58 5.73 4.98
CA LEU A 316 18.14 4.84 6.06
C LEU A 316 19.16 3.72 6.28
N ARG A 317 19.69 3.13 5.21
CA ARG A 317 20.75 2.12 5.28
C ARG A 317 22.03 2.63 5.96
N ALA A 318 22.35 3.90 5.78
CA ALA A 318 23.55 4.51 6.39
C ALA A 318 23.41 4.69 7.91
N VAL A 319 22.20 4.79 8.45
CA VAL A 319 21.96 5.05 9.88
C VAL A 319 21.40 3.85 10.64
N SER A 320 20.61 2.97 9.99
CA SER A 320 19.98 1.83 10.64
C SER A 320 20.94 0.71 10.93
N ARG A 321 20.82 0.09 12.11
CA ARG A 321 21.50 -1.15 12.49
C ARG A 321 20.86 -2.40 11.92
N ASN A 322 19.58 -2.29 11.53
CA ASN A 322 18.80 -3.38 10.98
C ASN A 322 18.89 -3.43 9.45
N THR A 323 18.42 -4.54 8.88
CA THR A 323 18.39 -4.75 7.43
C THR A 323 17.53 -3.70 6.73
N VAL A 324 18.07 -3.05 5.72
CA VAL A 324 17.34 -2.15 4.82
C VAL A 324 17.54 -2.65 3.40
N GLN A 325 16.49 -3.27 2.84
CA GLN A 325 16.48 -3.80 1.47
C GLN A 325 15.77 -2.84 0.51
N TYR A 326 16.14 -2.93 -0.75
CA TYR A 326 15.54 -2.14 -1.83
C TYR A 326 15.44 -2.95 -3.12
N SER A 327 14.32 -2.79 -3.85
CA SER A 327 14.13 -3.39 -5.17
C SER A 327 13.39 -2.44 -6.10
N GLU A 328 13.73 -2.51 -7.39
CA GLU A 328 13.01 -1.83 -8.45
C GLU A 328 12.28 -2.83 -9.34
N ILE A 329 11.02 -2.54 -9.65
CA ILE A 329 10.27 -3.32 -10.61
C ILE A 329 10.48 -2.70 -12.00
N PRO A 330 11.21 -3.37 -12.90
CA PRO A 330 11.50 -2.85 -14.23
C PRO A 330 10.23 -2.52 -15.01
N ARG A 331 10.24 -1.37 -15.68
CA ARG A 331 9.13 -0.88 -16.53
C ARG A 331 7.79 -0.72 -15.82
N ALA A 332 7.75 -0.81 -14.51
CA ALA A 332 6.53 -0.58 -13.73
C ALA A 332 6.33 0.91 -13.46
N GLY A 333 5.09 1.38 -13.60
CA GLY A 333 4.66 2.71 -13.19
C GLY A 333 4.06 2.71 -11.78
N HIS A 334 3.51 3.85 -11.35
CA HIS A 334 2.78 3.95 -10.09
C HIS A 334 1.54 3.04 -10.09
N GLY A 335 1.26 2.35 -8.98
CA GLY A 335 0.07 1.48 -8.87
C GLY A 335 0.19 0.16 -9.64
N PHE A 336 1.38 -0.35 -9.89
CA PHE A 336 1.61 -1.60 -10.63
C PHE A 336 0.99 -2.83 -9.95
N ASP A 337 0.61 -2.73 -8.68
CA ASP A 337 0.01 -3.80 -7.86
C ASP A 337 -1.52 -3.76 -7.81
N LEU A 338 -2.16 -2.74 -8.42
CA LEU A 338 -3.63 -2.59 -8.41
C LEU A 338 -4.36 -3.72 -9.14
N VAL A 339 -3.69 -4.40 -10.05
CA VAL A 339 -4.21 -5.56 -10.76
C VAL A 339 -3.24 -6.73 -10.63
N ASP A 340 -3.76 -7.96 -10.69
CA ASP A 340 -2.93 -9.18 -10.70
C ASP A 340 -2.12 -9.27 -12.00
N SER A 341 -0.95 -8.65 -12.00
CA SER A 341 0.01 -8.58 -13.10
C SER A 341 1.30 -9.34 -12.76
N SER A 342 2.20 -9.47 -13.73
CA SER A 342 3.55 -10.00 -13.47
C SER A 342 4.32 -9.11 -12.47
N HIS A 343 4.16 -7.79 -12.56
CA HIS A 343 4.78 -6.84 -11.63
C HIS A 343 4.22 -6.99 -10.21
N ALA A 344 2.89 -7.10 -10.07
CA ALA A 344 2.25 -7.33 -8.77
C ALA A 344 2.70 -8.65 -8.12
N ARG A 345 2.81 -9.72 -8.91
CA ARG A 345 3.25 -11.02 -8.41
C ARG A 345 4.73 -11.01 -8.02
N ARG A 346 5.58 -10.37 -8.82
CA ARG A 346 6.99 -10.17 -8.47
C ARG A 346 7.11 -9.41 -7.15
N CYS A 347 6.43 -8.29 -7.00
CA CYS A 347 6.36 -7.55 -5.75
C CYS A 347 5.92 -8.42 -4.58
N ALA A 348 4.84 -9.20 -4.75
CA ALA A 348 4.32 -10.08 -3.70
C ALA A 348 5.34 -11.15 -3.26
N VAL A 349 6.08 -11.73 -4.20
CA VAL A 349 7.13 -12.72 -3.91
C VAL A 349 8.30 -12.07 -3.16
N GLU A 350 8.81 -10.94 -3.64
CA GLU A 350 9.94 -10.25 -3.03
C GLU A 350 9.60 -9.76 -1.60
N VAL A 351 8.41 -9.19 -1.41
CA VAL A 351 7.90 -8.78 -0.08
C VAL A 351 7.76 -9.99 0.84
N ALA A 352 7.18 -11.09 0.36
CA ALA A 352 7.01 -12.29 1.18
C ALA A 352 8.35 -12.91 1.58
N ASN A 353 9.34 -12.93 0.69
CA ASN A 353 10.67 -13.44 1.01
C ASN A 353 11.34 -12.61 2.09
N PHE A 354 11.30 -11.27 1.97
CA PHE A 354 11.81 -10.37 3.01
C PHE A 354 11.14 -10.59 4.36
N LEU A 355 9.81 -10.63 4.39
CA LEU A 355 9.06 -10.78 5.64
C LEU A 355 9.27 -12.14 6.30
N CYS A 356 9.34 -13.23 5.51
CA CYS A 356 9.67 -14.56 6.02
C CYS A 356 11.10 -14.60 6.59
N GLU A 357 12.08 -13.99 5.90
CA GLU A 357 13.45 -13.91 6.40
C GLU A 357 13.53 -13.17 7.76
N VAL A 358 12.81 -12.08 7.93
CA VAL A 358 12.76 -11.35 9.21
C VAL A 358 12.12 -12.21 10.30
N HIS A 359 11.02 -12.90 9.99
CA HIS A 359 10.34 -13.79 10.92
C HIS A 359 11.24 -14.95 11.38
N ASP A 360 11.90 -15.62 10.44
CA ASP A 360 12.77 -16.75 10.71
C ASP A 360 13.98 -16.36 11.59
N ARG A 361 14.59 -15.19 11.31
CA ARG A 361 15.70 -14.65 12.13
C ARG A 361 15.27 -14.40 13.57
N ARG A 362 14.05 -13.88 13.78
CA ARG A 362 13.50 -13.66 15.12
C ARG A 362 13.30 -14.96 15.86
N ALA A 363 12.72 -15.98 15.20
CA ALA A 363 12.52 -17.29 15.79
C ALA A 363 13.83 -17.92 16.29
N VAL A 364 14.90 -17.82 15.48
CA VAL A 364 16.24 -18.27 15.87
C VAL A 364 16.78 -17.49 17.07
N ALA A 365 16.66 -16.16 17.09
CA ALA A 365 17.13 -15.33 18.18
C ALA A 365 16.40 -15.63 19.52
N SER A 366 15.10 -15.89 19.46
CA SER A 366 14.29 -16.27 20.62
C SER A 366 14.70 -17.63 21.19
N HIS A 367 15.02 -18.60 20.35
CA HIS A 367 15.51 -19.92 20.79
C HIS A 367 16.89 -19.84 21.45
N VAL A 368 17.79 -19.01 20.93
CA VAL A 368 19.12 -18.78 21.52
C VAL A 368 19.06 -18.03 22.86
N ALA A 369 18.07 -17.15 23.05
CA ALA A 369 17.91 -16.42 24.30
C ALA A 369 17.20 -17.25 25.42
N ALA A 370 16.54 -18.33 25.04
CA ALA A 370 15.81 -19.21 25.99
C ALA A 370 16.64 -20.46 26.41
N GLY A 371 17.78 -20.76 25.78
CA GLY A 371 18.72 -21.85 26.10
C GLY A 371 19.96 -21.34 26.75
#